data_a4491d4b0c3ce31366ec0370138c87e0
#
_entry.id   a4491d4b0c3ce31366ec0370138c87e0
#
_cell.length_a   1.000
_cell.length_b   1.000
_cell.length_c   1.000
_cell.angle_alpha   90.00
_cell.angle_beta   90.00
_cell.angle_gamma   90.00
#
_symmetry.space_group_name_H-M   'P 1'
#
loop_
_entity.id
_entity.type
_entity.pdbx_description
1 polymer ?
#
loop_
_entity_poly.entity_id
_entity_poly.type
_entity_poly.pdbx_seq_one_letter_code
_entity_poly.pdbx_strand_id
1 'polypeptide(L)'
;MLHLILFSVFGIICVGGAVNLLVQRHPINSALSLVVVMGSLAVEYLLLGAEFVAAVQVIVYAGAIMVLFVFVIMLLNAGEEERTGGSKVATLVGIPGMLAGAVMICWALLRSQQGSIALGVTPEAAKAFGNPADIAQLLFHDFLLPFEVTSILVLIAIMGAVVLAARPDSVQETKKEA
;
A
#
# COMPACT_ATOMS: atom_id res chain seq x y z
N MET A 1 -24.75 -9.22 -11.55
CA MET A 1 -25.14 -9.51 -10.15
C MET A 1 -23.98 -10.11 -9.37
N LEU A 2 -23.40 -11.24 -9.82
CA LEU A 2 -22.29 -11.89 -9.12
C LEU A 2 -21.06 -10.98 -8.89
N HIS A 3 -20.62 -10.24 -9.92
CA HIS A 3 -19.53 -9.26 -9.80
C HIS A 3 -19.76 -8.20 -8.71
N LEU A 4 -20.97 -7.66 -8.63
CA LEU A 4 -21.30 -6.64 -7.65
C LEU A 4 -21.32 -7.21 -6.22
N ILE A 5 -21.78 -8.45 -6.06
CA ILE A 5 -21.76 -9.14 -4.78
C ILE A 5 -20.32 -9.40 -4.34
N LEU A 6 -19.48 -9.95 -5.23
CA LEU A 6 -18.07 -10.20 -4.92
C LEU A 6 -17.33 -8.90 -4.58
N PHE A 7 -17.51 -7.84 -5.37
CA PHE A 7 -16.92 -6.53 -5.10
C PHE A 7 -17.33 -6.00 -3.72
N SER A 8 -18.62 -6.08 -3.37
CA SER A 8 -19.11 -5.63 -2.06
C SER A 8 -18.54 -6.47 -0.91
N VAL A 9 -18.40 -7.77 -1.09
CA VAL A 9 -17.84 -8.67 -0.06
C VAL A 9 -16.36 -8.34 0.19
N PHE A 10 -15.54 -8.23 -0.86
CA PHE A 10 -14.12 -7.90 -0.71
C PHE A 10 -13.92 -6.45 -0.22
N GLY A 11 -14.77 -5.50 -0.65
CA GLY A 11 -14.78 -4.13 -0.11
C GLY A 11 -15.06 -4.10 1.39
N ILE A 12 -16.03 -4.87 1.87
CA ILE A 12 -16.32 -4.98 3.31
C ILE A 12 -15.14 -5.62 4.06
N ILE A 13 -14.51 -6.66 3.50
CA ILE A 13 -13.31 -7.29 4.10
C ILE A 13 -12.17 -6.28 4.15
N CYS A 14 -11.95 -5.50 3.11
CA CYS A 14 -10.92 -4.46 3.05
C CYS A 14 -11.13 -3.40 4.15
N VAL A 15 -12.34 -2.83 4.24
CA VAL A 15 -12.68 -1.83 5.26
C VAL A 15 -12.61 -2.44 6.67
N GLY A 16 -13.16 -3.64 6.86
CA GLY A 16 -13.12 -4.34 8.15
C GLY A 16 -11.69 -4.66 8.59
N GLY A 17 -10.84 -5.10 7.67
CA GLY A 17 -9.41 -5.32 7.92
C GLY A 17 -8.66 -4.04 8.27
N ALA A 18 -8.96 -2.93 7.59
CA ALA A 18 -8.38 -1.62 7.88
C ALA A 18 -8.80 -1.09 9.28
N VAL A 19 -10.06 -1.26 9.65
CA VAL A 19 -10.52 -0.92 11.00
C VAL A 19 -9.87 -1.81 12.05
N ASN A 20 -9.79 -3.13 11.79
CA ASN A 20 -9.13 -4.08 12.68
C ASN A 20 -7.65 -3.72 12.91
N LEU A 21 -6.93 -3.33 11.84
CA LEU A 21 -5.54 -2.85 11.91
C LEU A 21 -5.37 -1.68 12.91
N LEU A 22 -6.31 -0.74 12.92
CA LEU A 22 -6.26 0.42 13.83
C LEU A 22 -6.62 0.09 15.28
N VAL A 23 -7.49 -0.91 15.47
CA VAL A 23 -7.98 -1.32 16.81
C VAL A 23 -7.02 -2.29 17.48
N GLN A 24 -6.23 -3.04 16.72
CA GLN A 24 -5.28 -4.03 17.24
C GLN A 24 -4.15 -3.35 18.04
N ARG A 25 -3.83 -3.95 19.17
CA ARG A 25 -2.77 -3.48 20.07
C ARG A 25 -1.43 -4.18 19.83
N HIS A 26 -1.47 -5.33 19.20
CA HIS A 26 -0.26 -6.10 18.91
C HIS A 26 0.22 -5.82 17.49
N PRO A 27 1.46 -5.32 17.29
CA PRO A 27 1.98 -4.95 15.98
C PRO A 27 1.92 -6.07 14.94
N ILE A 28 2.14 -7.32 15.37
CA ILE A 28 2.09 -8.50 14.50
C ILE A 28 0.65 -8.72 13.97
N ASN A 29 -0.35 -8.61 14.82
CA ASN A 29 -1.75 -8.79 14.42
C ASN A 29 -2.21 -7.65 13.50
N SER A 30 -1.74 -6.42 13.75
CA SER A 30 -1.97 -5.27 12.87
C SER A 30 -1.36 -5.51 11.48
N ALA A 31 -0.12 -6.00 11.43
CA ALA A 31 0.53 -6.34 10.18
C ALA A 31 -0.20 -7.45 9.40
N LEU A 32 -0.66 -8.50 10.09
CA LEU A 32 -1.46 -9.55 9.46
C LEU A 32 -2.81 -9.02 8.92
N SER A 33 -3.47 -8.12 9.65
CA SER A 33 -4.68 -7.44 9.15
C SER A 33 -4.40 -6.65 7.88
N LEU A 34 -3.23 -5.99 7.79
CA LEU A 34 -2.82 -5.26 6.60
C LEU A 34 -2.58 -6.18 5.40
N VAL A 35 -2.02 -7.38 5.62
CA VAL A 35 -1.89 -8.39 4.54
C VAL A 35 -3.26 -8.79 3.99
N VAL A 36 -4.26 -8.98 4.85
CA VAL A 36 -5.64 -9.28 4.43
C VAL A 36 -6.23 -8.14 3.61
N VAL A 37 -6.02 -6.88 4.03
CA VAL A 37 -6.46 -5.69 3.28
C VAL A 37 -5.81 -5.65 1.90
N MET A 38 -4.48 -5.88 1.82
CA MET A 38 -3.76 -5.86 0.53
C MET A 38 -4.21 -6.98 -0.41
N GLY A 39 -4.50 -8.17 0.14
CA GLY A 39 -5.08 -9.27 -0.63
C GLY A 39 -6.49 -8.97 -1.14
N SER A 40 -7.34 -8.36 -0.31
CA SER A 40 -8.68 -7.95 -0.71
C SER A 40 -8.66 -6.91 -1.82
N LEU A 41 -7.76 -5.92 -1.74
CA LEU A 41 -7.54 -4.93 -2.80
C LEU A 41 -7.10 -5.57 -4.11
N ALA A 42 -6.24 -6.59 -4.05
CA ALA A 42 -5.81 -7.30 -5.26
C ALA A 42 -7.00 -7.98 -5.97
N VAL A 43 -7.92 -8.57 -5.20
CA VAL A 43 -9.15 -9.16 -5.77
C VAL A 43 -10.06 -8.08 -6.35
N GLU A 44 -10.18 -6.92 -5.70
CA GLU A 44 -10.93 -5.79 -6.26
C GLU A 44 -10.34 -5.30 -7.59
N TYR A 45 -9.03 -5.17 -7.70
CA TYR A 45 -8.38 -4.84 -8.98
C TYR A 45 -8.66 -5.89 -10.05
N LEU A 46 -8.65 -7.17 -9.69
CA LEU A 46 -8.99 -8.25 -10.62
C LEU A 46 -10.45 -8.13 -11.10
N LEU A 47 -11.38 -7.83 -10.19
CA LEU A 47 -12.79 -7.63 -10.53
C LEU A 47 -13.02 -6.39 -11.42
N LEU A 48 -12.17 -5.37 -11.32
CA LEU A 48 -12.19 -4.19 -12.19
C LEU A 48 -11.51 -4.44 -13.56
N GLY A 49 -10.97 -5.62 -13.81
CA GLY A 49 -10.26 -5.95 -15.06
C GLY A 49 -8.82 -5.46 -15.12
N ALA A 50 -8.25 -4.99 -14.01
CA ALA A 50 -6.88 -4.52 -13.91
C ALA A 50 -5.93 -5.67 -13.49
N GLU A 51 -5.83 -6.70 -14.34
CA GLU A 51 -5.12 -7.95 -14.02
C GLU A 51 -3.63 -7.73 -13.68
N PHE A 52 -2.95 -6.86 -14.43
CA PHE A 52 -1.54 -6.54 -14.17
C PHE A 52 -1.35 -5.85 -12.82
N VAL A 53 -2.22 -4.88 -12.51
CA VAL A 53 -2.17 -4.16 -11.22
C VAL A 53 -2.47 -5.10 -10.07
N ALA A 54 -3.43 -6.02 -10.22
CA ALA A 54 -3.74 -7.05 -9.23
C ALA A 54 -2.53 -7.95 -8.98
N ALA A 55 -1.83 -8.40 -10.02
CA ALA A 55 -0.62 -9.20 -9.89
C ALA A 55 0.50 -8.46 -9.15
N VAL A 56 0.74 -7.20 -9.51
CA VAL A 56 1.73 -6.34 -8.81
C VAL A 56 1.33 -6.11 -7.35
N GLN A 57 0.06 -5.92 -7.05
CA GLN A 57 -0.46 -5.77 -5.70
C GLN A 57 -0.11 -7.00 -4.83
N VAL A 58 -0.28 -8.21 -5.36
CA VAL A 58 0.06 -9.43 -4.62
C VAL A 58 1.58 -9.62 -4.50
N ILE A 59 2.32 -9.48 -5.60
CA ILE A 59 3.75 -9.81 -5.64
C ILE A 59 4.57 -8.78 -4.84
N VAL A 60 4.33 -7.50 -5.06
CA VAL A 60 5.13 -6.43 -4.48
C VAL A 60 4.59 -6.02 -3.11
N TYR A 61 3.31 -5.63 -3.04
CA TYR A 61 2.75 -5.10 -1.79
C TYR A 61 2.50 -6.18 -0.75
N ALA A 62 1.73 -7.22 -1.07
CA ALA A 62 1.44 -8.27 -0.11
C ALA A 62 2.62 -9.23 0.08
N GLY A 63 3.42 -9.50 -0.97
CA GLY A 63 4.57 -10.39 -0.93
C GLY A 63 5.84 -9.71 -0.39
N ALA A 64 6.45 -8.79 -1.15
CA ALA A 64 7.76 -8.27 -0.78
C ALA A 64 7.70 -7.27 0.39
N ILE A 65 6.84 -6.25 0.29
CA ILE A 65 6.81 -5.16 1.27
C ILE A 65 6.23 -5.63 2.60
N MET A 66 5.09 -6.34 2.59
CA MET A 66 4.45 -6.78 3.82
C MET A 66 5.24 -7.86 4.55
N VAL A 67 5.86 -8.79 3.82
CA VAL A 67 6.73 -9.81 4.43
C VAL A 67 7.94 -9.16 5.09
N LEU A 68 8.58 -8.19 4.42
CA LEU A 68 9.67 -7.43 5.02
C LEU A 68 9.21 -6.67 6.27
N PHE A 69 8.06 -6.04 6.22
CA PHE A 69 7.49 -5.28 7.34
C PHE A 69 7.19 -6.18 8.54
N VAL A 70 6.57 -7.34 8.33
CA VAL A 70 6.32 -8.35 9.38
C VAL A 70 7.65 -8.84 9.99
N PHE A 71 8.64 -9.11 9.13
CA PHE A 71 9.97 -9.54 9.58
C PHE A 71 10.66 -8.48 10.44
N VAL A 72 10.61 -7.21 10.05
CA VAL A 72 11.19 -6.09 10.83
C VAL A 72 10.49 -5.93 12.19
N ILE A 73 9.15 -5.98 12.22
CA ILE A 73 8.40 -5.90 13.49
C ILE A 73 8.76 -7.06 14.42
N MET A 74 8.92 -8.26 13.87
CA MET A 74 9.32 -9.44 14.65
C MET A 74 10.72 -9.29 15.22
N LEU A 75 11.67 -8.74 14.44
CA LEU A 75 13.06 -8.52 14.90
C LEU A 75 13.17 -7.42 15.95
N LEU A 76 12.40 -6.36 15.83
CA LEU A 76 12.41 -5.23 16.76
C LEU A 76 11.76 -5.56 18.10
N ASN A 77 11.12 -6.75 18.24
CA ASN A 77 10.39 -7.15 19.45
C ASN A 77 9.45 -6.03 19.97
N ALA A 78 8.71 -5.41 19.06
CA ALA A 78 7.85 -4.25 19.31
C ALA A 78 6.62 -4.56 20.20
N GLY A 79 6.73 -5.54 21.08
CA GLY A 79 5.66 -6.00 21.97
C GLY A 79 5.45 -5.15 23.22
N GLU A 80 6.38 -4.28 23.58
CA GLU A 80 6.27 -3.37 24.73
C GLU A 80 6.19 -1.91 24.27
N GLU A 81 5.08 -1.52 23.64
CA GLU A 81 4.79 -0.11 23.53
C GLU A 81 4.38 0.43 24.92
N GLU A 82 5.16 1.39 25.43
CA GLU A 82 4.74 2.23 26.52
C GLU A 82 3.36 2.80 26.20
N ARG A 83 2.41 2.59 27.10
CA ARG A 83 1.05 3.13 27.03
C ARG A 83 1.10 4.66 27.07
N THR A 84 1.44 5.28 25.97
CA THR A 84 1.22 6.71 25.79
C THR A 84 -0.28 6.89 25.73
N GLY A 85 -0.86 7.35 26.82
CA GLY A 85 -2.29 7.62 26.93
C GLY A 85 -2.70 8.50 25.76
N GLY A 86 -3.53 7.96 24.85
CA GLY A 86 -3.96 8.63 23.64
C GLY A 86 -4.42 10.04 23.97
N SER A 87 -3.83 11.03 23.32
CA SER A 87 -4.20 12.43 23.51
C SER A 87 -5.69 12.60 23.27
N LYS A 88 -6.44 12.99 24.30
CA LYS A 88 -7.90 13.28 24.20
C LYS A 88 -8.20 14.28 23.09
N VAL A 89 -7.24 15.16 22.79
CA VAL A 89 -7.32 16.13 21.69
C VAL A 89 -7.26 15.44 20.33
N ALA A 90 -6.40 14.43 20.15
CA ALA A 90 -6.33 13.68 18.91
C ALA A 90 -7.64 12.90 18.61
N THR A 91 -8.27 12.35 19.63
CA THR A 91 -9.58 11.68 19.50
C THR A 91 -10.69 12.68 19.22
N LEU A 92 -10.68 13.83 19.91
CA LEU A 92 -11.72 14.87 19.78
C LEU A 92 -11.72 15.55 18.41
N VAL A 93 -10.56 15.70 17.78
CA VAL A 93 -10.41 16.31 16.45
C VAL A 93 -10.39 15.25 15.35
N GLY A 94 -9.81 14.08 15.60
CA GLY A 94 -9.66 13.00 14.62
C GLY A 94 -10.99 12.38 14.19
N ILE A 95 -11.88 12.06 15.14
CA ILE A 95 -13.17 11.45 14.81
C ILE A 95 -14.05 12.39 13.97
N PRO A 96 -14.31 13.66 14.36
CA PRO A 96 -15.12 14.56 13.53
C PRO A 96 -14.42 14.90 12.19
N GLY A 97 -13.10 14.99 12.16
CA GLY A 97 -12.34 15.19 10.92
C GLY A 97 -12.51 14.04 9.93
N MET A 98 -12.44 12.79 10.40
CA MET A 98 -12.67 11.59 9.60
C MET A 98 -14.12 11.50 9.09
N LEU A 99 -15.10 11.81 9.94
CA LEU A 99 -16.51 11.86 9.56
C LEU A 99 -16.79 12.95 8.52
N ALA A 100 -16.22 14.14 8.71
CA ALA A 100 -16.36 15.24 7.75
C ALA A 100 -15.74 14.88 6.40
N GLY A 101 -14.56 14.24 6.39
CA GLY A 101 -13.92 13.73 5.17
C GLY A 101 -14.78 12.68 4.44
N ALA A 102 -15.31 11.71 5.17
CA ALA A 102 -16.18 10.68 4.63
C ALA A 102 -17.48 11.27 4.03
N VAL A 103 -18.10 12.21 4.74
CA VAL A 103 -19.30 12.92 4.24
C VAL A 103 -18.98 13.74 3.00
N MET A 104 -17.83 14.43 2.97
CA MET A 104 -17.41 15.23 1.82
C MET A 104 -17.16 14.34 0.57
N ILE A 105 -16.52 13.19 0.75
CA ILE A 105 -16.32 12.21 -0.34
C ILE A 105 -17.68 11.66 -0.81
N CYS A 106 -18.53 11.25 0.11
CA CYS A 106 -19.87 10.73 -0.21
C CYS A 106 -20.71 11.77 -0.98
N TRP A 107 -20.69 13.03 -0.52
CA TRP A 107 -21.38 14.13 -1.19
C TRP A 107 -20.81 14.41 -2.59
N ALA A 108 -19.49 14.38 -2.75
CA ALA A 108 -18.83 14.55 -4.05
C ALA A 108 -19.23 13.44 -5.03
N LEU A 109 -19.29 12.18 -4.57
CA LEU A 109 -19.70 11.02 -5.37
C LEU A 109 -21.18 11.12 -5.77
N LEU A 110 -22.06 11.52 -4.86
CA LEU A 110 -23.48 11.69 -5.15
C LEU A 110 -23.72 12.86 -6.13
N ARG A 111 -22.95 13.94 -6.03
CA ARG A 111 -23.01 15.04 -6.98
C ARG A 111 -22.42 14.70 -8.34
N SER A 112 -21.42 13.84 -8.37
CA SER A 112 -20.80 13.33 -9.61
C SER A 112 -21.78 12.54 -10.47
N GLN A 113 -22.79 11.92 -9.88
CA GLN A 113 -23.84 11.23 -10.66
C GLN A 113 -24.80 12.21 -11.39
N GLN A 114 -24.86 13.48 -10.98
CA GLN A 114 -25.72 14.49 -11.62
C GLN A 114 -25.03 15.34 -12.69
N GLY A 115 -23.73 15.32 -12.73
CA GLY A 115 -22.95 15.94 -13.80
C GLY A 115 -21.88 14.95 -14.19
N SER A 116 -21.88 14.52 -15.45
CA SER A 116 -20.81 13.69 -16.00
C SER A 116 -19.46 14.37 -15.74
N ILE A 117 -18.89 14.15 -14.56
CA ILE A 117 -17.46 14.27 -14.42
C ILE A 117 -16.93 13.07 -15.19
N ALA A 118 -16.86 13.23 -16.50
CA ALA A 118 -15.97 12.46 -17.31
C ALA A 118 -14.56 12.77 -16.76
N LEU A 119 -14.13 12.08 -15.71
CA LEU A 119 -12.74 11.67 -15.60
C LEU A 119 -12.51 11.03 -16.96
N GLY A 120 -11.73 11.67 -17.85
CA GLY A 120 -11.60 11.29 -19.26
C GLY A 120 -11.12 9.86 -19.53
N VAL A 121 -11.52 8.95 -18.69
CA VAL A 121 -11.35 7.51 -18.77
C VAL A 121 -12.50 7.00 -19.65
N THR A 122 -12.26 7.01 -20.95
CA THR A 122 -13.12 6.29 -21.88
C THR A 122 -13.13 4.81 -21.51
N PRO A 123 -14.21 4.06 -21.78
CA PRO A 123 -14.25 2.61 -21.55
C PRO A 123 -13.10 1.85 -22.25
N GLU A 124 -12.54 2.42 -23.31
CA GLU A 124 -11.35 1.93 -23.99
C GLU A 124 -10.06 2.15 -23.16
N ALA A 125 -9.91 3.31 -22.53
CA ALA A 125 -8.79 3.56 -21.64
C ALA A 125 -8.82 2.63 -20.40
N ALA A 126 -10.01 2.32 -19.88
CA ALA A 126 -10.14 1.36 -18.78
C ALA A 126 -9.71 -0.07 -19.19
N LYS A 127 -9.93 -0.47 -20.43
CA LYS A 127 -9.45 -1.76 -20.97
C LYS A 127 -7.93 -1.77 -21.18
N ALA A 128 -7.33 -0.63 -21.56
CA ALA A 128 -5.90 -0.51 -21.76
C ALA A 128 -5.08 -0.79 -20.47
N PHE A 129 -5.62 -0.45 -19.30
CA PHE A 129 -4.95 -0.71 -18.01
C PHE A 129 -4.98 -2.19 -17.58
N GLY A 130 -5.76 -3.05 -18.23
CA GLY A 130 -5.80 -4.49 -17.95
C GLY A 130 -4.69 -5.29 -18.65
N ASN A 131 -4.25 -4.84 -19.83
CA ASN A 131 -3.30 -5.56 -20.64
C ASN A 131 -1.86 -5.10 -20.39
N PRO A 132 -0.93 -5.98 -20.01
CA PRO A 132 0.47 -5.63 -19.80
C PRO A 132 1.15 -4.98 -21.01
N ALA A 133 0.74 -5.33 -22.24
CA ALA A 133 1.31 -4.78 -23.46
C ALA A 133 0.98 -3.28 -23.62
N ASP A 134 -0.24 -2.87 -23.31
CA ASP A 134 -0.66 -1.47 -23.41
C ASP A 134 0.03 -0.60 -22.34
N ILE A 135 0.20 -1.15 -21.14
CA ILE A 135 0.95 -0.50 -20.06
C ILE A 135 2.42 -0.34 -20.49
N ALA A 136 3.02 -1.36 -21.10
CA ALA A 136 4.39 -1.29 -21.59
C ALA A 136 4.56 -0.21 -22.67
N GLN A 137 3.63 -0.10 -23.62
CA GLN A 137 3.67 0.96 -24.63
C GLN A 137 3.62 2.35 -24.00
N LEU A 138 2.69 2.59 -23.08
CA LEU A 138 2.61 3.87 -22.36
C LEU A 138 3.90 4.17 -21.59
N LEU A 139 4.46 3.16 -20.91
CA LEU A 139 5.65 3.31 -20.08
C LEU A 139 6.89 3.67 -20.90
N PHE A 140 7.06 3.03 -22.07
CA PHE A 140 8.24 3.20 -22.91
C PHE A 140 8.10 4.30 -23.98
N HIS A 141 6.88 4.85 -24.20
CA HIS A 141 6.65 5.97 -25.12
C HIS A 141 6.40 7.27 -24.37
N ASP A 142 5.34 7.32 -23.55
CA ASP A 142 4.88 8.57 -22.95
C ASP A 142 5.54 8.83 -21.58
N PHE A 143 5.87 7.78 -20.83
CA PHE A 143 6.37 7.86 -19.46
C PHE A 143 7.81 7.34 -19.31
N LEU A 144 8.64 7.49 -20.36
CA LEU A 144 10.03 7.02 -20.36
C LEU A 144 10.87 7.67 -19.24
N LEU A 145 10.76 9.01 -19.06
CA LEU A 145 11.50 9.73 -18.03
C LEU A 145 11.13 9.26 -16.59
N PRO A 146 9.85 9.18 -16.21
CA PRO A 146 9.48 8.58 -14.92
C PRO A 146 10.00 7.15 -14.74
N PHE A 147 10.01 6.35 -15.79
CA PHE A 147 10.53 4.99 -15.75
C PHE A 147 12.05 4.95 -15.45
N GLU A 148 12.84 5.80 -16.12
CA GLU A 148 14.28 5.91 -15.85
C GLU A 148 14.57 6.40 -14.42
N VAL A 149 13.85 7.42 -13.96
CA VAL A 149 14.01 7.96 -12.60
C VAL A 149 13.68 6.90 -11.54
N THR A 150 12.63 6.11 -11.74
CA THR A 150 12.28 5.03 -10.81
C THR A 150 13.31 3.90 -10.81
N SER A 151 13.93 3.60 -11.94
CA SER A 151 15.01 2.60 -12.02
C SER A 151 16.25 3.03 -11.23
N ILE A 152 16.61 4.32 -11.32
CA ILE A 152 17.71 4.90 -10.54
C ILE A 152 17.38 4.87 -9.04
N LEU A 153 16.13 5.19 -8.67
CA LEU A 153 15.67 5.15 -7.29
C LEU A 153 15.82 3.74 -6.68
N VAL A 154 15.41 2.71 -7.43
CA VAL A 154 15.57 1.31 -7.00
C VAL A 154 17.04 0.93 -6.85
N LEU A 155 17.89 1.35 -7.79
CA LEU A 155 19.33 1.12 -7.72
C LEU A 155 19.95 1.76 -6.46
N ILE A 156 19.61 3.02 -6.18
CA ILE A 156 20.07 3.74 -4.99
C ILE A 156 19.57 3.02 -3.72
N ALA A 157 18.33 2.56 -3.68
CA ALA A 157 17.80 1.82 -2.54
C ALA A 157 18.56 0.52 -2.27
N ILE A 158 18.89 -0.24 -3.34
CA ILE A 158 19.67 -1.47 -3.23
C ILE A 158 21.08 -1.16 -2.74
N MET A 159 21.76 -0.16 -3.31
CA MET A 159 23.09 0.26 -2.88
C MET A 159 23.08 0.72 -1.42
N GLY A 160 22.08 1.52 -1.01
CA GLY A 160 21.91 1.95 0.37
C GLY A 160 21.74 0.78 1.33
N ALA A 161 20.92 -0.21 0.98
CA ALA A 161 20.73 -1.42 1.79
C ALA A 161 22.02 -2.22 1.94
N VAL A 162 22.81 -2.40 0.86
CA VAL A 162 24.08 -3.11 0.88
C VAL A 162 25.11 -2.37 1.74
N VAL A 163 25.22 -1.04 1.61
CA VAL A 163 26.15 -0.23 2.41
C VAL A 163 25.80 -0.28 3.88
N LEU A 164 24.51 -0.21 4.23
CA LEU A 164 24.07 -0.31 5.62
C LEU A 164 24.25 -1.72 6.21
N ALA A 165 24.15 -2.76 5.37
CA ALA A 165 24.37 -4.14 5.80
C ALA A 165 25.86 -4.51 5.91
N ALA A 166 26.76 -3.78 5.23
CA ALA A 166 28.20 -3.99 5.31
C ALA A 166 28.72 -3.58 6.68
N ARG A 167 29.12 -4.55 7.50
CA ARG A 167 29.78 -4.31 8.80
C ARG A 167 31.21 -3.82 8.56
N PRO A 168 31.69 -2.78 9.23
CA PRO A 168 33.11 -2.42 9.22
C PRO A 168 33.88 -3.35 10.18
N ASP A 169 34.20 -4.55 9.74
CA ASP A 169 34.99 -5.51 10.56
C ASP A 169 36.50 -5.21 10.59
N SER A 170 36.96 -4.12 9.94
CA SER A 170 38.40 -3.89 9.73
C SER A 170 39.08 -2.93 10.68
N VAL A 171 38.42 -2.43 11.74
CA VAL A 171 39.06 -1.45 12.65
C VAL A 171 39.61 -2.08 13.97
N GLN A 172 39.26 -3.33 14.27
CA GLN A 172 39.68 -3.94 15.56
C GLN A 172 40.94 -4.81 15.48
N GLU A 173 41.37 -5.27 14.31
CA GLU A 173 42.57 -6.09 14.21
C GLU A 173 43.86 -5.29 14.32
N THR A 174 43.89 -4.03 13.87
CA THR A 174 45.12 -3.19 13.96
C THR A 174 45.45 -2.70 15.37
N LYS A 175 44.53 -2.88 16.34
CA LYS A 175 44.77 -2.45 17.73
C LYS A 175 45.24 -3.56 18.66
N LYS A 176 45.34 -4.81 18.17
CA LYS A 176 45.86 -5.96 18.91
C LYS A 176 47.34 -6.29 18.60
N GLU A 177 47.91 -5.69 17.56
CA GLU A 177 49.28 -5.91 17.14
C GLU A 177 50.21 -4.71 17.45
N ALA A 178 49.73 -3.69 18.16
CA ALA A 178 50.50 -2.56 18.68
C ALA A 178 50.54 -2.59 20.22
#